data_67c10d2abc8c7e39833043b13eb2209b
#
_entry.id   67c10d2abc8c7e39833043b13eb2209b
#
_cell.length_a   1.000
_cell.length_b   1.000
_cell.length_c   1.000
_cell.angle_alpha   90.00
_cell.angle_beta   90.00
_cell.angle_gamma   90.00
#
_symmetry.space_group_name_H-M   'P 1'
#
loop_
_entity.id
_entity.type
_entity.pdbx_description
1 polymer ?
#
loop_
_entity_poly.entity_id
_entity_poly.type
_entity_poly.pdbx_seq_one_letter_code
_entity_poly.pdbx_strand_id
1 'polypeptide(L)'
;MENDKLTIREFKERLIRESEKKEILLSANIEIISVCNFKCPHCYNESAERGYMSLEAFRRIIKELKHLGCIYLTITGGEPLLHPNFEEIYKEAHEAGFIVSLFSNGYLIDNFLELLSKYKPYEVDISLYGVDDKSYLMNAKIDKGSKVFANLDLLEKNGITFSLKTVVTRNLLPYLDQMKEIAHAHNATFRSDAYVYLSPIQVQRVERLTAKEISDLLLENEEYVELERKAFAERDISRGKQLYNCRPGENNIFITWNEYVKMCPFGSIEHSYSIKEGKHSIQDARIFLKQLGQLRLPSNNKCNDCKYLTTCRKCPERCFVESGSYYDPTEWMCETARYIYEGL
;
A
#
# COMPACT_ATOMS: atom_id res chain seq x y z
N MET A 1 32.01 -5.08 -26.69
CA MET A 1 30.59 -5.02 -26.22
C MET A 1 30.62 -5.11 -24.71
N GLU A 2 30.62 -3.95 -24.03
CA GLU A 2 30.45 -3.88 -22.58
C GLU A 2 29.09 -4.48 -22.25
N ASN A 3 29.10 -5.53 -21.44
CA ASN A 3 27.88 -6.08 -20.84
C ASN A 3 27.37 -5.04 -19.86
N ASP A 4 26.46 -4.18 -20.28
CA ASP A 4 25.65 -3.31 -19.40
C ASP A 4 24.79 -4.20 -18.51
N LYS A 5 25.37 -4.61 -17.38
CA LYS A 5 24.62 -5.32 -16.33
C LYS A 5 23.73 -4.29 -15.65
N LEU A 6 22.47 -4.28 -16.04
CA LEU A 6 21.44 -3.50 -15.35
C LEU A 6 21.37 -3.92 -13.88
N THR A 7 21.34 -2.96 -12.98
CA THR A 7 20.98 -3.21 -11.59
C THR A 7 19.50 -3.63 -11.53
N ILE A 8 19.09 -4.30 -10.44
CA ILE A 8 17.68 -4.69 -10.21
C ILE A 8 16.77 -3.46 -10.27
N ARG A 9 17.24 -2.32 -9.76
CA ARG A 9 16.50 -1.06 -9.77
C ARG A 9 16.31 -0.55 -11.20
N GLU A 10 17.34 -0.46 -11.99
CA GLU A 10 17.28 -0.04 -13.39
C GLU A 10 16.40 -0.97 -14.24
N PHE A 11 16.47 -2.28 -13.99
CA PHE A 11 15.58 -3.24 -14.63
C PHE A 11 14.11 -2.98 -14.29
N LYS A 12 13.77 -2.78 -13.01
CA LYS A 12 12.40 -2.46 -12.57
C LYS A 12 11.90 -1.15 -13.20
N GLU A 13 12.70 -0.10 -13.19
CA GLU A 13 12.35 1.18 -13.80
C GLU A 13 12.14 1.06 -15.32
N ARG A 14 12.97 0.27 -16.01
CA ARG A 14 12.80 -0.03 -17.43
C ARG A 14 11.52 -0.82 -17.70
N LEU A 15 11.23 -1.84 -16.88
CA LEU A 15 10.01 -2.65 -16.98
C LEU A 15 8.76 -1.77 -16.85
N ILE A 16 8.73 -0.88 -15.87
CA ILE A 16 7.63 0.06 -15.65
C ILE A 16 7.46 0.96 -16.89
N ARG A 17 8.53 1.59 -17.38
CA ARG A 17 8.47 2.46 -18.55
C ARG A 17 7.98 1.73 -19.81
N GLU A 18 8.44 0.50 -20.03
CA GLU A 18 8.01 -0.28 -21.20
C GLU A 18 6.56 -0.76 -21.06
N SER A 19 6.11 -1.08 -19.83
CA SER A 19 4.71 -1.42 -19.59
C SER A 19 3.77 -0.24 -19.84
N GLU A 20 4.18 0.97 -19.46
CA GLU A 20 3.43 2.20 -19.75
C GLU A 20 3.30 2.46 -21.25
N LYS A 21 4.41 2.36 -22.00
CA LYS A 21 4.40 2.54 -23.47
C LYS A 21 3.51 1.54 -24.21
N LYS A 22 3.44 0.32 -23.70
CA LYS A 22 2.66 -0.79 -24.30
C LYS A 22 1.28 -0.95 -23.67
N GLU A 23 0.89 -0.05 -22.76
CA GLU A 23 -0.37 -0.08 -22.02
C GLU A 23 -0.63 -1.40 -21.26
N ILE A 24 0.44 -2.07 -20.84
CA ILE A 24 0.37 -3.34 -20.08
C ILE A 24 0.02 -3.02 -18.63
N LEU A 25 -0.95 -3.73 -18.08
CA LEU A 25 -1.22 -3.75 -16.64
C LEU A 25 -0.20 -4.67 -15.97
N LEU A 26 0.84 -4.08 -15.36
CA LEU A 26 1.96 -4.84 -14.82
C LEU A 26 1.63 -5.58 -13.53
N SER A 27 0.83 -4.94 -12.66
CA SER A 27 0.52 -5.45 -11.33
C SER A 27 -0.92 -5.20 -10.91
N ALA A 28 -1.43 -6.07 -10.05
CA ALA A 28 -2.72 -5.89 -9.39
C ALA A 28 -2.62 -6.29 -7.91
N ASN A 29 -3.36 -5.55 -7.07
CA ASN A 29 -3.57 -5.92 -5.68
C ASN A 29 -5.01 -6.37 -5.53
N ILE A 30 -5.25 -7.56 -4.98
CA ILE A 30 -6.59 -8.08 -4.76
C ILE A 30 -6.84 -8.23 -3.26
N GLU A 31 -7.78 -7.45 -2.75
CA GLU A 31 -8.38 -7.63 -1.44
C GLU A 31 -9.39 -8.77 -1.53
N ILE A 32 -9.04 -9.95 -1.05
CA ILE A 32 -9.92 -11.12 -1.15
C ILE A 32 -10.97 -11.18 -0.04
N ILE A 33 -10.74 -10.46 1.07
CA ILE A 33 -11.61 -10.45 2.25
C ILE A 33 -11.48 -9.11 3.00
N SER A 34 -12.58 -8.57 3.53
CA SER A 34 -12.57 -7.37 4.38
C SER A 34 -12.52 -7.66 5.88
N VAL A 35 -12.70 -8.92 6.29
CA VAL A 35 -12.64 -9.33 7.70
C VAL A 35 -11.18 -9.45 8.15
N CYS A 36 -10.90 -9.02 9.40
CA CYS A 36 -9.59 -9.12 10.02
C CYS A 36 -9.75 -9.58 11.49
N ASN A 37 -8.79 -10.35 11.97
CA ASN A 37 -8.67 -10.75 13.38
C ASN A 37 -8.08 -9.63 14.27
N PHE A 38 -7.44 -8.62 13.68
CA PHE A 38 -6.97 -7.43 14.37
C PHE A 38 -8.02 -6.30 14.32
N LYS A 39 -7.93 -5.36 15.26
CA LYS A 39 -8.79 -4.17 15.34
C LYS A 39 -7.95 -2.91 15.49
N CYS A 40 -7.02 -2.71 14.57
CA CYS A 40 -6.11 -1.58 14.56
C CYS A 40 -6.89 -0.27 14.48
N PRO A 41 -6.70 0.68 15.40
CA PRO A 41 -7.42 1.96 15.38
C PRO A 41 -7.18 2.79 14.12
N HIS A 42 -6.01 2.62 13.48
CA HIS A 42 -5.57 3.33 12.28
C HIS A 42 -5.91 2.59 10.96
N CYS A 43 -6.68 1.50 11.03
CA CYS A 43 -6.96 0.68 9.84
C CYS A 43 -7.74 1.48 8.79
N TYR A 44 -7.24 1.55 7.57
CA TYR A 44 -7.93 2.20 6.45
C TYR A 44 -9.17 1.41 5.98
N ASN A 45 -9.23 0.12 6.28
CA ASN A 45 -10.33 -0.77 5.89
C ASN A 45 -11.43 -0.78 6.97
N GLU A 46 -12.06 0.39 7.19
CA GLU A 46 -13.18 0.56 8.13
C GLU A 46 -14.56 0.38 7.47
N SER A 47 -14.66 -0.33 6.35
CA SER A 47 -15.96 -0.58 5.70
C SER A 47 -16.98 -1.16 6.67
N ALA A 48 -18.20 -0.62 6.64
CA ALA A 48 -19.34 -1.16 7.36
C ALA A 48 -19.74 -2.54 6.82
N GLU A 49 -19.53 -2.77 5.53
CA GLU A 49 -19.76 -4.04 4.88
C GLU A 49 -18.57 -4.97 5.10
N ARG A 50 -18.88 -6.20 5.51
CA ARG A 50 -17.88 -7.25 5.71
C ARG A 50 -18.21 -8.44 4.83
N GLY A 51 -17.19 -9.00 4.17
CA GLY A 51 -17.39 -10.15 3.31
C GLY A 51 -16.07 -10.63 2.70
N TYR A 52 -16.20 -11.53 1.77
CA TYR A 52 -15.08 -12.10 1.03
C TYR A 52 -15.44 -12.32 -0.44
N MET A 53 -14.43 -12.34 -1.28
CA MET A 53 -14.55 -12.61 -2.72
C MET A 53 -14.88 -14.09 -2.94
N SER A 54 -15.83 -14.39 -3.80
CA SER A 54 -16.08 -15.79 -4.16
C SER A 54 -14.95 -16.35 -5.02
N LEU A 55 -14.71 -17.65 -4.92
CA LEU A 55 -13.71 -18.32 -5.74
C LEU A 55 -13.98 -18.18 -7.25
N GLU A 56 -15.26 -18.13 -7.63
CA GLU A 56 -15.67 -17.88 -9.02
C GLU A 56 -15.28 -16.47 -9.48
N ALA A 57 -15.54 -15.45 -8.67
CA ALA A 57 -15.14 -14.08 -8.96
C ALA A 57 -13.60 -13.96 -9.06
N PHE A 58 -12.88 -14.58 -8.15
CA PHE A 58 -11.43 -14.62 -8.20
C PHE A 58 -10.90 -15.22 -9.50
N ARG A 59 -11.40 -16.41 -9.89
CA ARG A 59 -11.02 -17.08 -11.15
C ARG A 59 -11.29 -16.22 -12.38
N ARG A 60 -12.42 -15.55 -12.43
CA ARG A 60 -12.76 -14.62 -13.51
C ARG A 60 -11.77 -13.46 -13.56
N ILE A 61 -11.49 -12.85 -12.41
CA ILE A 61 -10.58 -11.71 -12.28
C ILE A 61 -9.15 -12.09 -12.70
N ILE A 62 -8.58 -13.18 -12.20
CA ILE A 62 -7.20 -13.56 -12.54
C ILE A 62 -7.06 -13.94 -14.02
N LYS A 63 -8.08 -14.52 -14.62
CA LYS A 63 -8.10 -14.81 -16.07
C LYS A 63 -8.02 -13.53 -16.88
N GLU A 64 -8.77 -12.50 -16.51
CA GLU A 64 -8.76 -11.21 -17.20
C GLU A 64 -7.43 -10.46 -16.96
N LEU A 65 -6.90 -10.47 -15.73
CA LEU A 65 -5.60 -9.90 -15.40
C LEU A 65 -4.48 -10.49 -16.27
N LYS A 66 -4.50 -11.80 -16.50
CA LYS A 66 -3.53 -12.47 -17.40
C LYS A 66 -3.64 -11.96 -18.83
N HIS A 67 -4.85 -11.77 -19.36
CA HIS A 67 -5.05 -11.21 -20.71
C HIS A 67 -4.54 -9.78 -20.84
N LEU A 68 -4.58 -9.00 -19.74
CA LEU A 68 -4.06 -7.63 -19.69
C LEU A 68 -2.54 -7.56 -19.49
N GLY A 69 -1.87 -8.72 -19.40
CA GLY A 69 -0.41 -8.81 -19.24
C GLY A 69 0.08 -8.69 -17.80
N CYS A 70 -0.82 -8.80 -16.81
CA CYS A 70 -0.46 -8.72 -15.40
C CYS A 70 0.48 -9.88 -15.01
N ILE A 71 1.60 -9.53 -14.36
CA ILE A 71 2.63 -10.46 -13.92
C ILE A 71 2.66 -10.53 -12.39
N TYR A 72 2.55 -9.39 -11.70
CA TYR A 72 2.64 -9.31 -10.25
C TYR A 72 1.26 -9.25 -9.63
N LEU A 73 0.98 -10.16 -8.73
CA LEU A 73 -0.27 -10.23 -8.00
C LEU A 73 -0.01 -10.14 -6.49
N THR A 74 -0.56 -9.12 -5.85
CA THR A 74 -0.55 -9.04 -4.38
C THR A 74 -1.89 -9.48 -3.84
N ILE A 75 -1.91 -10.52 -3.02
CA ILE A 75 -3.08 -10.95 -2.27
C ILE A 75 -3.08 -10.22 -0.93
N THR A 76 -4.18 -9.55 -0.64
CA THR A 76 -4.37 -8.74 0.58
C THR A 76 -5.81 -8.84 1.08
N GLY A 77 -6.15 -8.06 2.10
CA GLY A 77 -7.50 -8.03 2.65
C GLY A 77 -7.58 -7.23 3.93
N GLY A 78 -8.55 -7.56 4.77
CA GLY A 78 -8.43 -7.34 6.20
C GLY A 78 -7.27 -8.21 6.71
N GLU A 79 -7.52 -9.54 6.77
CA GLU A 79 -6.45 -10.54 6.88
C GLU A 79 -6.74 -11.65 5.87
N PRO A 80 -5.96 -11.79 4.81
CA PRO A 80 -6.24 -12.76 3.73
C PRO A 80 -6.25 -14.21 4.20
N LEU A 81 -5.46 -14.55 5.22
CA LEU A 81 -5.40 -15.89 5.81
C LEU A 81 -6.69 -16.31 6.54
N LEU A 82 -7.66 -15.39 6.71
CA LEU A 82 -9.00 -15.71 7.22
C LEU A 82 -9.98 -16.09 6.10
N HIS A 83 -9.58 -15.95 4.84
CA HIS A 83 -10.49 -16.29 3.74
C HIS A 83 -10.79 -17.79 3.72
N PRO A 84 -12.07 -18.23 3.63
CA PRO A 84 -12.44 -19.63 3.71
C PRO A 84 -11.80 -20.51 2.62
N ASN A 85 -11.51 -19.94 1.46
CA ASN A 85 -10.85 -20.59 0.35
C ASN A 85 -9.44 -20.03 0.08
N PHE A 86 -8.71 -19.61 1.12
CA PHE A 86 -7.39 -19.01 0.92
C PHE A 86 -6.43 -19.94 0.20
N GLU A 87 -6.42 -21.22 0.55
CA GLU A 87 -5.53 -22.23 -0.06
C GLU A 87 -5.75 -22.35 -1.56
N GLU A 88 -7.02 -22.45 -1.99
CA GLU A 88 -7.37 -22.57 -3.40
C GLU A 88 -7.02 -21.27 -4.17
N ILE A 89 -7.36 -20.10 -3.62
CA ILE A 89 -7.05 -18.81 -4.20
C ILE A 89 -5.54 -18.67 -4.40
N TYR A 90 -4.77 -18.96 -3.36
CA TYR A 90 -3.32 -18.80 -3.36
C TYR A 90 -2.66 -19.77 -4.36
N LYS A 91 -3.08 -21.03 -4.36
CA LYS A 91 -2.61 -22.05 -5.30
C LYS A 91 -2.94 -21.67 -6.75
N GLU A 92 -4.18 -21.31 -7.04
CA GLU A 92 -4.63 -20.94 -8.39
C GLU A 92 -3.90 -19.69 -8.91
N ALA A 93 -3.57 -18.72 -8.05
CA ALA A 93 -2.75 -17.58 -8.43
C ALA A 93 -1.35 -18.02 -8.90
N HIS A 94 -0.70 -18.92 -8.18
CA HIS A 94 0.60 -19.48 -8.58
C HIS A 94 0.52 -20.31 -9.85
N GLU A 95 -0.46 -21.20 -9.96
CA GLU A 95 -0.66 -22.06 -11.13
C GLU A 95 -1.02 -21.28 -12.39
N ALA A 96 -1.69 -20.11 -12.24
CA ALA A 96 -1.90 -19.17 -13.33
C ALA A 96 -0.62 -18.45 -13.77
N GLY A 97 0.51 -18.65 -13.07
CA GLY A 97 1.82 -18.09 -13.41
C GLY A 97 2.01 -16.62 -12.99
N PHE A 98 1.34 -16.17 -11.92
CA PHE A 98 1.65 -14.89 -11.30
C PHE A 98 2.86 -14.99 -10.38
N ILE A 99 3.59 -13.88 -10.28
CA ILE A 99 4.55 -13.63 -9.20
C ILE A 99 3.72 -13.12 -8.01
N VAL A 100 3.46 -13.99 -7.04
CA VAL A 100 2.52 -13.72 -5.95
C VAL A 100 3.23 -13.14 -4.75
N SER A 101 2.74 -12.01 -4.24
CA SER A 101 3.08 -11.46 -2.92
C SER A 101 1.88 -11.55 -1.99
N LEU A 102 2.13 -11.66 -0.68
CA LEU A 102 1.11 -11.73 0.34
C LEU A 102 1.27 -10.58 1.33
N PHE A 103 0.20 -9.83 1.60
CA PHE A 103 0.14 -8.84 2.69
C PHE A 103 -0.66 -9.43 3.84
N SER A 104 -0.03 -9.58 5.01
CA SER A 104 -0.63 -10.20 6.18
C SER A 104 -0.22 -9.47 7.47
N ASN A 105 -1.02 -9.63 8.52
CA ASN A 105 -0.63 -9.24 9.87
C ASN A 105 0.30 -10.27 10.56
N GLY A 106 0.60 -11.37 9.89
CA GLY A 106 1.55 -12.39 10.33
C GLY A 106 1.03 -13.36 11.38
N TYR A 107 -0.16 -13.14 11.96
CA TYR A 107 -0.64 -13.90 13.12
C TYR A 107 -1.02 -15.37 12.79
N LEU A 108 -1.44 -15.65 11.56
CA LEU A 108 -1.94 -16.96 11.13
C LEU A 108 -0.98 -17.71 10.19
N ILE A 109 0.24 -17.24 10.03
CA ILE A 109 1.24 -17.83 9.12
C ILE A 109 1.50 -19.31 9.43
N ASP A 110 1.57 -19.68 10.71
CA ASP A 110 1.78 -21.05 11.17
C ASP A 110 0.76 -22.04 10.59
N ASN A 111 -0.49 -21.63 10.41
CA ASN A 111 -1.55 -22.48 9.86
C ASN A 111 -1.37 -22.78 8.36
N PHE A 112 -0.60 -21.96 7.65
CA PHE A 112 -0.42 -22.05 6.20
C PHE A 112 1.04 -22.27 5.79
N LEU A 113 1.92 -22.59 6.74
CA LEU A 113 3.36 -22.71 6.52
C LEU A 113 3.72 -23.74 5.44
N GLU A 114 3.03 -24.88 5.43
CA GLU A 114 3.23 -25.93 4.42
C GLU A 114 2.87 -25.42 3.02
N LEU A 115 1.72 -24.76 2.88
CA LEU A 115 1.28 -24.16 1.62
C LEU A 115 2.27 -23.10 1.12
N LEU A 116 2.68 -22.18 1.99
CA LEU A 116 3.63 -21.10 1.66
C LEU A 116 5.03 -21.64 1.36
N SER A 117 5.43 -22.77 1.96
CA SER A 117 6.69 -23.43 1.65
C SER A 117 6.67 -24.15 0.29
N LYS A 118 5.53 -24.72 -0.09
CA LYS A 118 5.33 -25.39 -1.37
C LYS A 118 5.19 -24.42 -2.53
N TYR A 119 4.39 -23.37 -2.34
CA TYR A 119 4.16 -22.29 -3.30
C TYR A 119 4.78 -21.01 -2.74
N LYS A 120 6.12 -20.89 -2.82
CA LYS A 120 6.83 -19.76 -2.19
C LYS A 120 6.35 -18.43 -2.76
N PRO A 121 5.90 -17.49 -1.89
CA PRO A 121 5.60 -16.13 -2.34
C PRO A 121 6.88 -15.43 -2.79
N TYR A 122 6.73 -14.43 -3.65
CA TYR A 122 7.84 -13.53 -3.96
C TYR A 122 8.30 -12.79 -2.68
N GLU A 123 7.35 -12.31 -1.89
CA GLU A 123 7.56 -11.68 -0.60
C GLU A 123 6.28 -11.78 0.25
N VAL A 124 6.43 -11.96 1.56
CA VAL A 124 5.36 -11.74 2.52
C VAL A 124 5.59 -10.38 3.21
N ASP A 125 4.71 -9.43 2.97
CA ASP A 125 4.73 -8.14 3.65
C ASP A 125 3.98 -8.25 4.99
N ILE A 126 4.70 -8.24 6.10
CA ILE A 126 4.12 -8.38 7.45
C ILE A 126 3.89 -7.00 8.07
N SER A 127 2.66 -6.76 8.54
CA SER A 127 2.34 -5.57 9.31
C SER A 127 2.80 -5.74 10.76
N LEU A 128 3.80 -4.95 11.18
CA LEU A 128 4.35 -4.98 12.54
C LEU A 128 3.73 -3.83 13.37
N TYR A 129 3.01 -4.17 14.45
CA TYR A 129 2.29 -3.19 15.27
C TYR A 129 2.74 -3.11 16.73
N GLY A 130 3.92 -3.66 17.03
CA GLY A 130 4.52 -3.64 18.34
C GLY A 130 5.79 -4.46 18.39
N VAL A 131 6.38 -4.55 19.59
CA VAL A 131 7.59 -5.31 19.90
C VAL A 131 7.35 -6.37 20.96
N ASP A 132 6.17 -6.35 21.60
CA ASP A 132 5.72 -7.25 22.64
C ASP A 132 4.18 -7.33 22.69
N ASP A 133 3.65 -8.21 23.53
CA ASP A 133 2.18 -8.39 23.69
C ASP A 133 1.49 -7.09 24.12
N LYS A 134 2.12 -6.29 24.97
CA LYS A 134 1.56 -5.02 25.48
C LYS A 134 1.40 -4.00 24.37
N SER A 135 2.42 -3.81 23.56
CA SER A 135 2.37 -2.89 22.43
C SER A 135 1.41 -3.35 21.34
N TYR A 136 1.30 -4.67 21.09
CA TYR A 136 0.30 -5.22 20.18
C TYR A 136 -1.13 -5.05 20.70
N LEU A 137 -1.37 -5.24 22.00
CA LEU A 137 -2.67 -4.98 22.60
C LEU A 137 -3.07 -3.51 22.44
N MET A 138 -2.14 -2.60 22.59
CA MET A 138 -2.37 -1.16 22.44
C MET A 138 -2.68 -0.78 20.98
N ASN A 139 -1.93 -1.30 20.01
CA ASN A 139 -1.95 -0.81 18.62
C ASN A 139 -2.77 -1.68 17.66
N ALA A 140 -2.95 -2.96 17.93
CA ALA A 140 -3.68 -3.91 17.09
C ALA A 140 -4.87 -4.57 17.80
N LYS A 141 -5.03 -4.31 19.11
CA LYS A 141 -6.09 -4.90 19.96
C LYS A 141 -6.04 -6.43 20.00
N ILE A 142 -4.82 -6.99 20.01
CA ILE A 142 -4.55 -8.41 20.14
C ILE A 142 -3.62 -8.64 21.35
N ASP A 143 -3.93 -9.62 22.18
CA ASP A 143 -3.25 -9.89 23.44
C ASP A 143 -2.04 -10.83 23.34
N LYS A 144 -1.82 -11.44 22.18
CA LYS A 144 -0.73 -12.39 21.89
C LYS A 144 0.08 -11.98 20.68
N GLY A 145 0.63 -10.76 20.70
CA GLY A 145 1.50 -10.24 19.65
C GLY A 145 2.78 -11.06 19.48
N SER A 146 3.26 -11.70 20.54
CA SER A 146 4.40 -12.62 20.52
C SER A 146 4.26 -13.76 19.51
N LYS A 147 3.04 -14.15 19.15
CA LYS A 147 2.79 -15.14 18.08
C LYS A 147 3.29 -14.66 16.72
N VAL A 148 3.23 -13.35 16.44
CA VAL A 148 3.76 -12.80 15.18
C VAL A 148 5.27 -13.04 15.09
N PHE A 149 6.03 -12.81 16.17
CA PHE A 149 7.48 -13.03 16.19
C PHE A 149 7.83 -14.50 15.98
N ALA A 150 7.12 -15.42 16.65
CA ALA A 150 7.31 -16.85 16.40
C ALA A 150 7.05 -17.22 14.93
N ASN A 151 6.11 -16.55 14.28
CA ASN A 151 5.83 -16.74 12.86
C ASN A 151 6.90 -16.12 11.94
N LEU A 152 7.60 -15.05 12.34
CA LEU A 152 8.78 -14.53 11.63
C LEU A 152 9.89 -15.58 11.63
N ASP A 153 10.17 -16.20 12.79
CA ASP A 153 11.15 -17.29 12.92
C ASP A 153 10.80 -18.48 11.99
N LEU A 154 9.51 -18.81 11.89
CA LEU A 154 9.04 -19.88 10.98
C LEU A 154 9.25 -19.54 9.51
N LEU A 155 8.95 -18.31 9.09
CA LEU A 155 9.19 -17.84 7.72
C LEU A 155 10.68 -17.92 7.37
N GLU A 156 11.54 -17.37 8.22
CA GLU A 156 13.00 -17.41 8.05
C GLU A 156 13.53 -18.84 7.95
N LYS A 157 13.16 -19.72 8.89
CA LYS A 157 13.56 -21.11 8.92
C LYS A 157 13.18 -21.88 7.66
N ASN A 158 12.06 -21.52 7.02
CA ASN A 158 11.60 -22.15 5.78
C ASN A 158 12.07 -21.44 4.50
N GLY A 159 12.95 -20.43 4.65
CA GLY A 159 13.51 -19.68 3.53
C GLY A 159 12.42 -18.94 2.73
N ILE A 160 11.41 -18.40 3.41
CA ILE A 160 10.37 -17.57 2.83
C ILE A 160 10.76 -16.12 3.05
N THR A 161 10.93 -15.37 1.96
CA THR A 161 11.29 -13.95 2.02
C THR A 161 10.15 -13.12 2.57
N PHE A 162 10.44 -12.23 3.52
CA PHE A 162 9.46 -11.30 4.05
C PHE A 162 10.05 -9.93 4.34
N SER A 163 9.19 -8.93 4.42
CA SER A 163 9.50 -7.58 4.87
C SER A 163 8.56 -7.16 5.99
N LEU A 164 9.01 -6.25 6.84
CA LEU A 164 8.23 -5.70 7.94
C LEU A 164 7.81 -4.28 7.62
N LYS A 165 6.54 -3.97 7.84
CA LYS A 165 5.95 -2.66 7.60
C LYS A 165 5.22 -2.16 8.82
N THR A 166 5.30 -0.86 9.09
CA THR A 166 4.48 -0.23 10.13
C THR A 166 4.00 1.16 9.71
N VAL A 167 2.93 1.62 10.34
CA VAL A 167 2.53 3.03 10.32
C VAL A 167 2.98 3.68 11.63
N VAL A 168 3.58 4.85 11.57
CA VAL A 168 4.12 5.51 12.76
C VAL A 168 3.05 6.41 13.38
N THR A 169 2.34 5.86 14.36
CA THR A 169 1.46 6.64 15.26
C THR A 169 2.23 7.07 16.49
N ARG A 170 1.65 7.98 17.29
CA ARG A 170 2.22 8.41 18.59
C ARG A 170 2.58 7.22 19.49
N ASN A 171 1.71 6.23 19.53
CA ASN A 171 1.89 5.04 20.35
C ASN A 171 2.97 4.08 19.83
N LEU A 172 3.27 4.12 18.52
CA LEU A 172 4.28 3.25 17.90
C LEU A 172 5.66 3.90 17.80
N LEU A 173 5.71 5.24 17.78
CA LEU A 173 6.97 5.98 17.68
C LEU A 173 8.05 5.53 18.69
N PRO A 174 7.74 5.30 20.00
CA PRO A 174 8.74 4.85 20.97
C PRO A 174 9.36 3.48 20.68
N TYR A 175 8.72 2.66 19.86
CA TYR A 175 9.15 1.30 19.53
C TYR A 175 9.83 1.19 18.16
N LEU A 176 9.96 2.30 17.42
CA LEU A 176 10.39 2.28 16.02
C LEU A 176 11.79 1.68 15.85
N ASP A 177 12.73 2.01 16.74
CA ASP A 177 14.11 1.49 16.66
C ASP A 177 14.14 -0.01 17.01
N GLN A 178 13.41 -0.45 18.02
CA GLN A 178 13.28 -1.88 18.31
C GLN A 178 12.63 -2.67 17.15
N MET A 179 11.69 -2.07 16.43
CA MET A 179 11.13 -2.69 15.23
C MET A 179 12.15 -2.81 14.10
N LYS A 180 13.02 -1.82 13.93
CA LYS A 180 14.18 -1.88 13.00
C LYS A 180 15.14 -3.00 13.39
N GLU A 181 15.44 -3.12 14.70
CA GLU A 181 16.30 -4.19 15.23
C GLU A 181 15.69 -5.58 14.97
N ILE A 182 14.39 -5.76 15.17
CA ILE A 182 13.68 -7.01 14.84
C ILE A 182 13.86 -7.34 13.35
N ALA A 183 13.63 -6.37 12.47
CA ALA A 183 13.80 -6.58 11.04
C ALA A 183 15.26 -6.95 10.68
N HIS A 184 16.23 -6.26 11.26
CA HIS A 184 17.64 -6.53 11.05
C HIS A 184 18.03 -7.93 11.54
N ALA A 185 17.52 -8.37 12.70
CA ALA A 185 17.79 -9.70 13.25
C ALA A 185 17.34 -10.84 12.31
N HIS A 186 16.27 -10.59 11.53
CA HIS A 186 15.73 -11.53 10.53
C HIS A 186 16.23 -11.28 9.09
N ASN A 187 17.20 -10.38 8.87
CA ASN A 187 17.64 -9.94 7.53
C ASN A 187 16.45 -9.46 6.65
N ALA A 188 15.41 -8.93 7.26
CA ALA A 188 14.21 -8.44 6.59
C ALA A 188 14.30 -6.93 6.32
N THR A 189 13.71 -6.49 5.21
CA THR A 189 13.56 -5.07 4.94
C THR A 189 12.53 -4.47 5.90
N PHE A 190 12.83 -3.29 6.47
CA PHE A 190 11.89 -2.53 7.29
C PHE A 190 11.40 -1.29 6.57
N ARG A 191 10.09 -1.06 6.57
CA ARG A 191 9.47 0.13 6.01
C ARG A 191 8.50 0.74 7.01
N SER A 192 8.61 2.05 7.22
CA SER A 192 7.68 2.80 8.08
C SER A 192 7.05 3.96 7.30
N ASP A 193 5.76 4.21 7.52
CA ASP A 193 5.05 5.35 6.96
C ASP A 193 4.54 6.24 8.09
N ALA A 194 5.05 7.45 8.18
CA ALA A 194 4.65 8.45 9.16
C ALA A 194 3.41 9.25 8.72
N TYR A 195 3.02 9.15 7.45
CA TYR A 195 1.84 9.83 6.93
C TYR A 195 0.56 9.04 7.22
N VAL A 196 0.04 9.16 8.43
CA VAL A 196 -1.20 8.51 8.84
C VAL A 196 -2.38 9.45 8.57
N TYR A 197 -3.18 9.10 7.58
CA TYR A 197 -4.39 9.83 7.19
C TYR A 197 -5.59 9.22 7.90
N LEU A 198 -6.38 10.04 8.56
CA LEU A 198 -7.42 9.60 9.47
C LEU A 198 -8.78 10.14 9.03
N SER A 199 -9.78 9.26 8.96
CA SER A 199 -11.17 9.69 8.86
C SER A 199 -11.58 10.48 10.11
N PRO A 200 -12.66 11.28 10.06
CA PRO A 200 -13.16 12.01 11.24
C PRO A 200 -13.43 11.13 12.46
N ILE A 201 -13.77 9.85 12.24
CA ILE A 201 -13.98 8.87 13.32
C ILE A 201 -12.63 8.41 13.90
N GLN A 202 -11.63 8.21 13.06
CA GLN A 202 -10.30 7.73 13.48
C GLN A 202 -9.52 8.78 14.24
N VAL A 203 -9.67 10.07 13.94
CA VAL A 203 -9.06 11.20 14.68
C VAL A 203 -9.36 11.13 16.18
N GLN A 204 -10.51 10.58 16.56
CA GLN A 204 -10.89 10.41 17.98
C GLN A 204 -10.20 9.21 18.65
N ARG A 205 -9.59 8.29 17.89
CA ARG A 205 -9.04 7.02 18.37
C ARG A 205 -7.54 6.90 18.19
N VAL A 206 -6.98 7.66 17.28
CA VAL A 206 -5.56 7.58 16.87
C VAL A 206 -4.91 8.93 17.01
N GLU A 207 -3.88 9.01 17.81
CA GLU A 207 -3.00 10.17 17.86
C GLU A 207 -1.89 10.01 16.82
N ARG A 208 -2.00 10.76 15.72
CA ARG A 208 -0.95 10.83 14.70
C ARG A 208 0.16 11.78 15.14
N LEU A 209 1.31 11.69 14.51
CA LEU A 209 2.39 12.64 14.68
C LEU A 209 1.98 14.03 14.15
N THR A 210 2.50 15.08 14.79
CA THR A 210 2.38 16.44 14.27
C THR A 210 3.18 16.60 12.99
N ALA A 211 2.87 17.61 12.20
CA ALA A 211 3.60 17.93 10.97
C ALA A 211 5.10 18.11 11.21
N LYS A 212 5.49 18.73 12.34
CA LYS A 212 6.89 18.95 12.72
C LYS A 212 7.59 17.62 13.05
N GLU A 213 6.95 16.75 13.85
CA GLU A 213 7.53 15.45 14.20
C GLU A 213 7.72 14.52 12.99
N ILE A 214 6.79 14.58 12.03
CA ILE A 214 6.98 13.83 10.77
C ILE A 214 8.19 14.35 10.02
N SER A 215 8.30 15.68 9.91
CA SER A 215 9.44 16.29 9.23
C SER A 215 10.75 15.91 9.91
N ASP A 216 10.82 16.00 11.25
CA ASP A 216 12.03 15.64 12.00
C ASP A 216 12.41 14.18 11.76
N LEU A 217 11.45 13.25 11.90
CA LEU A 217 11.67 11.82 11.67
C LEU A 217 12.16 11.52 10.24
N LEU A 218 11.63 12.21 9.23
CA LEU A 218 12.02 11.99 7.85
C LEU A 218 13.38 12.61 7.52
N LEU A 219 13.68 13.78 8.08
CA LEU A 219 14.94 14.50 7.86
C LEU A 219 16.13 13.90 8.62
N GLU A 220 15.89 13.09 9.65
CA GLU A 220 16.93 12.26 10.30
C GLU A 220 17.42 11.14 9.37
N ASN A 221 16.67 10.76 8.34
CA ASN A 221 17.08 9.72 7.41
C ASN A 221 17.86 10.33 6.23
N GLU A 222 19.18 10.15 6.22
CA GLU A 222 20.07 10.70 5.18
C GLU A 222 19.70 10.23 3.77
N GLU A 223 19.31 8.96 3.60
CA GLU A 223 18.87 8.43 2.30
C GLU A 223 17.59 9.13 1.82
N TYR A 224 16.63 9.35 2.72
CA TYR A 224 15.42 10.12 2.40
C TYR A 224 15.76 11.54 1.96
N VAL A 225 16.64 12.24 2.70
CA VAL A 225 17.07 13.61 2.40
C VAL A 225 17.74 13.68 1.02
N GLU A 226 18.63 12.74 0.71
CA GLU A 226 19.32 12.69 -0.58
C GLU A 226 18.32 12.45 -1.74
N LEU A 227 17.39 11.51 -1.56
CA LEU A 227 16.34 11.22 -2.54
C LEU A 227 15.40 12.43 -2.76
N GLU A 228 15.02 13.12 -1.68
CA GLU A 228 14.17 14.32 -1.80
C GLU A 228 14.91 15.47 -2.48
N ARG A 229 16.19 15.71 -2.17
CA ARG A 229 17.00 16.73 -2.85
C ARG A 229 17.13 16.46 -4.34
N LYS A 230 17.36 15.20 -4.71
CA LYS A 230 17.41 14.78 -6.11
C LYS A 230 16.05 14.96 -6.78
N ALA A 231 14.98 14.49 -6.15
CA ALA A 231 13.63 14.67 -6.66
C ALA A 231 13.24 16.15 -6.76
N PHE A 232 13.71 16.99 -5.87
CA PHE A 232 13.51 18.43 -5.91
C PHE A 232 14.16 19.08 -7.14
N ALA A 233 15.37 18.68 -7.47
CA ALA A 233 16.08 19.18 -8.65
C ALA A 233 15.46 18.72 -10.00
N GLU A 234 14.85 17.53 -10.02
CA GLU A 234 14.30 16.90 -11.22
C GLU A 234 12.79 17.14 -11.41
N ARG A 235 12.11 17.74 -10.42
CA ARG A 235 10.64 17.86 -10.43
C ARG A 235 10.12 18.82 -11.48
N ASP A 236 9.31 18.31 -12.36
CA ASP A 236 8.50 19.08 -13.29
C ASP A 236 7.32 19.74 -12.52
N ILE A 237 7.47 21.03 -12.21
CA ILE A 237 6.46 21.83 -11.50
C ILE A 237 5.16 21.93 -12.33
N SER A 238 5.20 21.70 -13.64
CA SER A 238 4.00 21.71 -14.49
C SER A 238 2.99 20.63 -14.09
N ARG A 239 3.44 19.53 -13.48
CA ARG A 239 2.59 18.49 -12.89
C ARG A 239 1.78 18.96 -11.68
N GLY A 240 2.13 20.07 -11.07
CA GLY A 240 1.41 20.63 -9.91
C GLY A 240 -0.06 20.98 -10.18
N LYS A 241 -0.44 21.14 -11.45
CA LYS A 241 -1.82 21.41 -11.87
C LYS A 241 -2.68 20.15 -12.04
N GLN A 242 -2.09 18.97 -12.01
CA GLN A 242 -2.84 17.72 -12.02
C GLN A 242 -3.39 17.42 -10.62
N LEU A 243 -4.61 16.86 -10.58
CA LEU A 243 -5.19 16.43 -9.32
C LEU A 243 -4.44 15.19 -8.79
N TYR A 244 -4.19 14.20 -9.64
CA TYR A 244 -3.49 12.96 -9.32
C TYR A 244 -2.07 12.94 -9.90
N ASN A 245 -1.08 12.66 -9.05
CA ASN A 245 0.31 12.45 -9.47
C ASN A 245 0.68 10.97 -9.64
N CYS A 246 -0.20 10.04 -9.23
CA CYS A 246 0.07 8.61 -9.16
C CYS A 246 -0.32 7.80 -10.39
N ARG A 247 -0.72 8.42 -11.50
CA ARG A 247 -1.11 7.77 -12.77
C ARG A 247 -2.08 6.59 -12.59
N PRO A 248 -3.34 6.85 -12.16
CA PRO A 248 -4.31 5.79 -11.90
C PRO A 248 -4.57 4.92 -13.12
N GLY A 249 -4.62 3.58 -12.94
CA GLY A 249 -5.00 2.63 -13.99
C GLY A 249 -3.95 2.39 -15.08
N GLU A 250 -2.74 2.99 -15.01
CA GLU A 250 -1.70 2.75 -16.02
C GLU A 250 -1.10 1.35 -15.89
N ASN A 251 -0.36 1.07 -14.84
CA ASN A 251 0.36 -0.18 -14.66
C ASN A 251 0.03 -0.93 -13.37
N ASN A 252 -0.80 -0.35 -12.50
CA ASN A 252 -1.27 -0.94 -11.26
C ASN A 252 -2.74 -0.62 -11.01
N ILE A 253 -3.46 -1.58 -10.39
CA ILE A 253 -4.83 -1.40 -9.89
C ILE A 253 -5.00 -2.11 -8.55
N PHE A 254 -6.06 -1.73 -7.83
CA PHE A 254 -6.52 -2.38 -6.62
C PHE A 254 -7.94 -2.90 -6.82
N ILE A 255 -8.20 -4.17 -6.52
CA ILE A 255 -9.51 -4.81 -6.66
C ILE A 255 -10.01 -5.20 -5.27
N THR A 256 -11.20 -4.75 -4.91
CA THR A 256 -11.80 -5.05 -3.60
C THR A 256 -12.50 -6.40 -3.59
N TRP A 257 -12.74 -6.96 -2.41
CA TRP A 257 -13.46 -8.21 -2.19
C TRP A 257 -14.87 -8.23 -2.80
N ASN A 258 -15.51 -7.07 -2.90
CA ASN A 258 -16.84 -6.87 -3.50
C ASN A 258 -16.77 -6.38 -4.95
N GLU A 259 -15.66 -6.63 -5.63
CA GLU A 259 -15.47 -6.47 -7.08
C GLU A 259 -15.53 -5.02 -7.58
N TYR A 260 -14.99 -4.08 -6.82
CA TYR A 260 -14.70 -2.73 -7.31
C TYR A 260 -13.21 -2.59 -7.65
N VAL A 261 -12.92 -2.00 -8.79
CA VAL A 261 -11.55 -1.64 -9.20
C VAL A 261 -11.29 -0.19 -8.79
N LYS A 262 -10.21 0.00 -8.05
CA LYS A 262 -9.74 1.29 -7.53
C LYS A 262 -8.31 1.56 -8.00
N MET A 263 -7.86 2.79 -7.89
CA MET A 263 -6.46 3.13 -8.15
C MET A 263 -5.51 2.62 -7.07
N CYS A 264 -5.97 2.55 -5.81
CA CYS A 264 -5.21 2.11 -4.64
C CYS A 264 -6.18 1.76 -3.49
N PRO A 265 -5.71 1.19 -2.35
CA PRO A 265 -6.58 0.87 -1.21
C PRO A 265 -7.33 2.07 -0.62
N PHE A 266 -6.79 3.29 -0.77
CA PHE A 266 -7.43 4.52 -0.28
C PHE A 266 -8.46 5.11 -1.24
N GLY A 267 -8.58 4.58 -2.47
CA GLY A 267 -9.55 5.07 -3.44
C GLY A 267 -10.97 5.02 -2.88
N SER A 268 -11.71 6.12 -3.02
CA SER A 268 -13.11 6.21 -2.61
C SER A 268 -14.00 5.33 -3.48
N ILE A 269 -15.22 5.08 -3.03
CA ILE A 269 -16.21 4.34 -3.84
C ILE A 269 -16.62 5.15 -5.08
N GLU A 270 -16.66 6.48 -4.99
CA GLU A 270 -16.99 7.38 -6.08
C GLU A 270 -15.95 7.35 -7.21
N HIS A 271 -14.67 7.11 -6.85
CA HIS A 271 -13.56 6.95 -7.78
C HIS A 271 -13.20 5.47 -8.01
N SER A 272 -14.18 4.60 -7.94
CA SER A 272 -14.07 3.18 -8.21
C SER A 272 -15.00 2.73 -9.33
N TYR A 273 -14.69 1.58 -9.93
CA TYR A 273 -15.47 1.02 -11.04
C TYR A 273 -15.90 -0.40 -10.73
N SER A 274 -17.19 -0.69 -10.81
CA SER A 274 -17.74 -2.02 -10.50
C SER A 274 -17.54 -2.98 -11.66
N ILE A 275 -16.97 -4.16 -11.36
CA ILE A 275 -16.83 -5.28 -12.29
C ILE A 275 -17.66 -6.49 -11.85
N LYS A 276 -18.67 -6.25 -10.99
CA LYS A 276 -19.52 -7.30 -10.44
C LYS A 276 -20.17 -8.15 -11.52
N GLU A 277 -20.21 -9.45 -11.26
CA GLU A 277 -20.86 -10.44 -12.14
C GLU A 277 -20.37 -10.42 -13.59
N GLY A 278 -19.19 -9.82 -13.85
CA GLY A 278 -18.64 -9.71 -15.21
C GLY A 278 -19.42 -8.79 -16.15
N LYS A 279 -20.25 -7.89 -15.62
CA LYS A 279 -21.00 -6.90 -16.44
C LYS A 279 -20.07 -5.90 -17.12
N HIS A 280 -18.93 -5.63 -16.50
CA HIS A 280 -17.89 -4.75 -17.04
C HIS A 280 -16.54 -5.42 -16.88
N SER A 281 -15.61 -5.05 -17.74
CA SER A 281 -14.24 -5.60 -17.73
C SER A 281 -13.28 -4.78 -16.84
N ILE A 282 -12.17 -5.39 -16.45
CA ILE A 282 -11.06 -4.67 -15.80
C ILE A 282 -10.49 -3.61 -16.75
N GLN A 283 -10.54 -3.84 -18.07
CA GLN A 283 -10.11 -2.85 -19.04
C GLN A 283 -10.99 -1.60 -19.04
N ASP A 284 -12.33 -1.75 -18.90
CA ASP A 284 -13.24 -0.61 -18.75
C ASP A 284 -12.91 0.19 -17.48
N ALA A 285 -12.65 -0.51 -16.38
CA ALA A 285 -12.22 0.10 -15.13
C ALA A 285 -10.90 0.88 -15.30
N ARG A 286 -9.91 0.32 -16.02
CA ARG A 286 -8.65 1.02 -16.31
C ARG A 286 -8.86 2.30 -17.11
N ILE A 287 -9.73 2.27 -18.11
CA ILE A 287 -10.07 3.47 -18.90
C ILE A 287 -10.66 4.54 -17.98
N PHE A 288 -11.60 4.17 -17.12
CA PHE A 288 -12.18 5.08 -16.13
C PHE A 288 -11.13 5.69 -15.21
N LEU A 289 -10.24 4.86 -14.64
CA LEU A 289 -9.17 5.31 -13.75
C LEU A 289 -8.18 6.25 -14.47
N LYS A 290 -7.83 5.97 -15.73
CA LYS A 290 -6.98 6.85 -16.53
C LYS A 290 -7.64 8.22 -16.75
N GLN A 291 -8.97 8.27 -16.93
CA GLN A 291 -9.70 9.55 -17.03
C GLN A 291 -9.64 10.34 -15.72
N LEU A 292 -9.74 9.67 -14.54
CA LEU A 292 -9.51 10.33 -13.26
C LEU A 292 -8.09 10.94 -13.18
N GLY A 293 -7.09 10.23 -13.70
CA GLY A 293 -5.70 10.71 -13.74
C GLY A 293 -5.49 11.98 -14.57
N GLN A 294 -6.44 12.31 -15.46
CA GLN A 294 -6.39 13.53 -16.27
C GLN A 294 -7.06 14.75 -15.60
N LEU A 295 -7.72 14.54 -14.45
CA LEU A 295 -8.35 15.63 -13.70
C LEU A 295 -7.33 16.66 -13.24
N ARG A 296 -7.73 17.92 -13.32
CA ARG A 296 -6.90 19.05 -12.92
C ARG A 296 -7.47 19.79 -11.72
N LEU A 297 -6.60 20.46 -11.00
CA LEU A 297 -7.03 21.38 -9.97
C LEU A 297 -7.81 22.55 -10.59
N PRO A 298 -8.88 23.05 -9.91
CA PRO A 298 -9.53 24.30 -10.30
C PRO A 298 -8.50 25.44 -10.41
N SER A 299 -8.71 26.35 -11.35
CA SER A 299 -7.77 27.45 -11.64
C SER A 299 -7.47 28.34 -10.43
N ASN A 300 -8.44 28.50 -9.53
CA ASN A 300 -8.33 29.28 -8.30
C ASN A 300 -7.85 28.45 -7.08
N ASN A 301 -7.44 27.19 -7.27
CA ASN A 301 -6.99 26.37 -6.16
C ASN A 301 -5.63 26.85 -5.63
N LYS A 302 -5.51 27.03 -4.31
CA LYS A 302 -4.28 27.48 -3.62
C LYS A 302 -3.03 26.65 -3.90
N CYS A 303 -3.20 25.38 -4.30
CA CYS A 303 -2.08 24.49 -4.62
C CYS A 303 -1.42 24.81 -5.96
N ASN A 304 -2.07 25.55 -6.87
CA ASN A 304 -1.50 25.83 -8.20
C ASN A 304 -0.19 26.62 -8.14
N ASP A 305 -0.06 27.53 -7.16
CA ASP A 305 1.10 28.42 -7.01
C ASP A 305 1.83 28.17 -5.68
N CYS A 306 1.61 27.02 -5.07
CA CYS A 306 2.22 26.66 -3.80
C CYS A 306 3.71 26.32 -3.93
N LYS A 307 4.58 27.08 -3.28
CA LYS A 307 6.04 26.85 -3.31
C LYS A 307 6.48 25.51 -2.69
N TYR A 308 5.64 24.91 -1.85
CA TYR A 308 5.92 23.64 -1.18
C TYR A 308 5.47 22.39 -1.98
N LEU A 309 5.01 22.56 -3.22
CA LEU A 309 4.54 21.45 -4.05
C LEU A 309 5.58 20.35 -4.23
N THR A 310 6.87 20.72 -4.23
CA THR A 310 7.97 19.78 -4.41
C THR A 310 8.08 18.75 -3.29
N THR A 311 7.80 19.11 -2.06
CA THR A 311 7.83 18.24 -0.89
C THR A 311 6.44 17.76 -0.47
N CYS A 312 5.39 18.25 -1.16
CA CYS A 312 4.01 17.93 -0.80
C CYS A 312 3.61 16.53 -1.22
N ARG A 313 3.17 15.73 -0.25
CA ARG A 313 2.62 14.37 -0.45
C ARG A 313 1.09 14.38 -0.55
N LYS A 314 0.50 15.50 -1.03
CA LYS A 314 -0.93 15.59 -1.23
C LYS A 314 -1.44 14.44 -2.09
N CYS A 315 -2.44 13.75 -1.58
CA CYS A 315 -3.17 12.71 -2.28
C CYS A 315 -4.67 13.05 -2.24
N PRO A 316 -5.36 13.19 -3.38
CA PRO A 316 -6.77 13.55 -3.42
C PRO A 316 -7.66 12.64 -2.59
N GLU A 317 -7.47 11.32 -2.70
CA GLU A 317 -8.25 10.34 -1.94
C GLU A 317 -8.06 10.50 -0.41
N ARG A 318 -6.84 10.77 0.02
CA ARG A 318 -6.53 11.02 1.42
C ARG A 318 -7.05 12.38 1.89
N CYS A 319 -7.02 13.40 1.03
CA CYS A 319 -7.69 14.67 1.32
C CYS A 319 -9.19 14.46 1.52
N PHE A 320 -9.84 13.70 0.64
CA PHE A 320 -11.26 13.39 0.75
C PHE A 320 -11.60 12.66 2.05
N VAL A 321 -10.80 11.67 2.45
CA VAL A 321 -10.98 10.95 3.72
C VAL A 321 -10.98 11.91 4.92
N GLU A 322 -10.09 12.92 4.93
CA GLU A 322 -9.94 13.83 6.08
C GLU A 322 -10.85 15.05 6.04
N SER A 323 -11.10 15.62 4.85
CA SER A 323 -11.79 16.90 4.69
C SER A 323 -13.11 16.84 3.92
N GLY A 324 -13.42 15.69 3.31
CA GLY A 324 -14.56 15.57 2.39
C GLY A 324 -14.32 16.23 1.02
N SER A 325 -13.10 16.68 0.71
CA SER A 325 -12.75 17.33 -0.55
C SER A 325 -11.53 16.67 -1.19
N TYR A 326 -11.61 16.34 -2.48
CA TYR A 326 -10.46 15.85 -3.25
C TYR A 326 -9.43 16.94 -3.56
N TYR A 327 -9.85 18.20 -3.47
CA TYR A 327 -9.06 19.35 -3.92
C TYR A 327 -8.33 20.07 -2.79
N ASP A 328 -8.81 19.94 -1.54
CA ASP A 328 -8.38 20.74 -0.42
C ASP A 328 -7.58 19.92 0.59
N PRO A 329 -6.25 20.02 0.58
CA PRO A 329 -5.44 19.39 1.61
C PRO A 329 -5.69 20.06 2.97
N THR A 330 -5.62 19.27 4.04
CA THR A 330 -5.70 19.77 5.41
C THR A 330 -4.48 20.63 5.76
N GLU A 331 -4.61 21.45 6.80
CA GLU A 331 -3.50 22.26 7.30
C GLU A 331 -2.29 21.41 7.67
N TRP A 332 -2.53 20.27 8.33
CA TRP A 332 -1.48 19.31 8.68
C TRP A 332 -0.66 18.83 7.46
N MET A 333 -1.31 18.53 6.33
CA MET A 333 -0.60 18.16 5.10
C MET A 333 0.25 19.32 4.56
N CYS A 334 -0.29 20.56 4.62
CA CYS A 334 0.40 21.76 4.17
C CYS A 334 1.61 22.07 5.05
N GLU A 335 1.45 21.98 6.37
CA GLU A 335 2.53 22.20 7.33
C GLU A 335 3.64 21.15 7.21
N THR A 336 3.29 19.87 7.04
CA THR A 336 4.27 18.80 6.81
C THR A 336 5.12 19.10 5.58
N ALA A 337 4.49 19.49 4.46
CA ALA A 337 5.21 19.85 3.25
C ALA A 337 6.13 21.07 3.46
N ARG A 338 5.67 22.04 4.24
CA ARG A 338 6.46 23.24 4.59
C ARG A 338 7.69 22.88 5.42
N TYR A 339 7.51 22.12 6.51
CA TYR A 339 8.63 21.75 7.40
C TYR A 339 9.69 20.91 6.67
N ILE A 340 9.27 19.99 5.81
CA ILE A 340 10.22 19.22 4.99
C ILE A 340 10.97 20.16 4.03
N TYR A 341 10.26 21.06 3.35
CA TYR A 341 10.87 22.01 2.42
C TYR A 341 11.91 22.92 3.10
N GLU A 342 11.61 23.41 4.31
CA GLU A 342 12.47 24.29 5.09
C GLU A 342 13.68 23.54 5.71
N GLY A 343 13.60 22.21 5.85
CA GLY A 343 14.65 21.36 6.39
C GLY A 343 15.58 20.73 5.37
N LEU A 344 15.26 20.78 4.07
CA LEU A 344 16.10 20.26 2.96
C LEU A 344 17.18 21.25 2.55
#